data_bbef8aa709fa485b5fe02add7fca5e61
#
_entry.id   bbef8aa709fa485b5fe02add7fca5e61
#
_cell.length_a   1.000
_cell.length_b   1.000
_cell.length_c   1.000
_cell.angle_alpha   90.00
_cell.angle_beta   90.00
_cell.angle_gamma   90.00
#
_symmetry.space_group_name_H-M   'P 1'
#
loop_
_entity.id
_entity.type
_entity.pdbx_description
1 polymer ?
#
loop_
_entity_poly.entity_id
_entity_poly.type
_entity_poly.pdbx_seq_one_letter_code
_entity_poly.pdbx_strand_id
1 'polypeptide(L)'
;MKDDMDSKNMTITAQHDRSARPYHHGHALAGILGPAFVAAVAYVDPGNVAANITSGARYGYLLVWVLVLANCMSVLIQYQSAKLGIVTGKSLPEILGERLGDAGRFMFFMQAEVIAIATDLAEVIGGAISLKLLFGLPLFVGGCIIGAVSTVLLIFEKGATHRIFEKLIIGLLLVITFGFIAGLFIAPPNPKEVVAGLIPRFKGTDTVLMATSMLGATVMPHAIYLHSTLVNDHYAPGEAKPSIKKLLHGSKIDVAWALILAGSVNLALLILAANSLYGMTGTDTIEGAQRAIQHVLGPVIGTIFSIGLLASSLSSTSVGTYAGSEIMHGLLRIKAPMWACRVVTLVPALVVLWFANNPTEALIVGQVVLSVGIPFAIIPLMRYTHDRTLMGEYVDGPVKHVVNIAVAALIVALNVVLIVLTMLGKA
;
A
#
# COMPACT_ATOMS: atom_id res chain seq x y z
N MET A 1 27.38 -27.97 -63.35
CA MET A 1 27.82 -27.40 -62.12
C MET A 1 27.08 -26.04 -61.89
N LYS A 2 25.74 -26.04 -62.08
CA LYS A 2 24.90 -24.85 -61.91
C LYS A 2 23.46 -25.18 -61.44
N ASP A 3 23.16 -26.48 -61.17
CA ASP A 3 21.82 -26.94 -60.83
C ASP A 3 21.66 -27.41 -59.33
N ASP A 4 22.71 -27.26 -58.53
CA ASP A 4 22.69 -27.75 -57.11
C ASP A 4 22.58 -26.65 -56.04
N MET A 5 22.31 -25.38 -56.42
CA MET A 5 22.19 -24.26 -55.49
C MET A 5 20.76 -23.76 -55.22
N ASP A 6 19.74 -24.24 -55.99
CA ASP A 6 18.36 -23.78 -55.84
C ASP A 6 17.47 -24.68 -54.94
N SER A 7 17.96 -25.88 -54.55
CA SER A 7 17.16 -26.78 -53.71
C SER A 7 17.32 -26.57 -52.17
N LYS A 8 18.29 -25.74 -51.73
CA LYS A 8 18.56 -25.48 -50.32
C LYS A 8 17.91 -24.21 -49.75
N ASN A 9 17.37 -23.32 -50.60
CA ASN A 9 16.72 -22.09 -50.17
C ASN A 9 15.19 -22.19 -50.05
N MET A 10 14.59 -23.34 -50.30
CA MET A 10 13.13 -23.53 -50.26
C MET A 10 12.61 -24.28 -49.02
N THR A 11 13.52 -24.62 -48.06
CA THR A 11 13.15 -25.41 -46.88
C THR A 11 13.27 -24.62 -45.56
N ILE A 12 13.55 -23.30 -45.58
CA ILE A 12 13.70 -22.47 -44.37
C ILE A 12 12.52 -21.52 -44.12
N THR A 13 11.54 -21.44 -45.01
CA THR A 13 10.39 -20.50 -44.89
C THR A 13 9.07 -21.14 -44.43
N ALA A 14 9.08 -22.39 -43.95
CA ALA A 14 7.84 -23.10 -43.58
C ALA A 14 7.80 -23.58 -42.14
N GLN A 15 8.52 -22.93 -41.21
CA GLN A 15 8.50 -23.35 -39.77
C GLN A 15 8.30 -22.21 -38.77
N HIS A 16 7.54 -21.18 -39.15
CA HIS A 16 7.20 -20.09 -38.23
C HIS A 16 5.70 -19.75 -38.26
N ASP A 17 4.83 -20.78 -38.21
CA ASP A 17 3.40 -20.54 -37.99
C ASP A 17 2.74 -21.74 -37.31
N ARG A 18 3.01 -21.93 -36.01
CA ARG A 18 2.18 -22.78 -35.14
C ARG A 18 2.29 -22.29 -33.72
N SER A 19 1.33 -21.49 -33.31
CA SER A 19 0.63 -21.42 -32.03
C SER A 19 0.22 -20.02 -31.62
N ALA A 20 -0.45 -19.30 -32.50
CA ALA A 20 -1.40 -18.27 -32.02
C ALA A 20 -2.60 -19.02 -31.46
N ARG A 21 -2.60 -19.29 -30.15
CA ARG A 21 -3.83 -19.70 -29.45
C ARG A 21 -4.84 -18.59 -29.59
N PRO A 22 -6.09 -18.88 -29.99
CA PRO A 22 -7.12 -17.84 -30.14
C PRO A 22 -7.36 -17.19 -28.78
N TYR A 23 -7.19 -15.89 -28.73
CA TYR A 23 -7.48 -15.03 -27.57
C TYR A 23 -8.99 -15.11 -27.29
N HIS A 24 -9.38 -15.76 -26.20
CA HIS A 24 -10.75 -15.74 -25.72
C HIS A 24 -11.12 -14.31 -25.26
N HIS A 25 -11.90 -13.60 -26.06
CA HIS A 25 -12.34 -12.22 -25.84
C HIS A 25 -13.13 -11.99 -24.52
N GLY A 26 -13.48 -13.03 -23.77
CA GLY A 26 -14.25 -12.96 -22.51
C GLY A 26 -13.42 -12.71 -21.23
N HIS A 27 -12.10 -12.88 -21.26
CA HIS A 27 -11.24 -12.76 -20.07
C HIS A 27 -10.34 -11.51 -20.06
N ALA A 28 -10.50 -10.61 -21.03
CA ALA A 28 -9.56 -9.50 -21.21
C ALA A 28 -9.51 -8.50 -20.04
N LEU A 29 -10.63 -8.23 -19.35
CA LEU A 29 -10.66 -7.32 -18.20
C LEU A 29 -10.13 -8.02 -16.93
N ALA A 30 -10.58 -9.25 -16.65
CA ALA A 30 -10.12 -10.03 -15.51
C ALA A 30 -8.61 -10.32 -15.54
N GLY A 31 -8.00 -10.34 -16.72
CA GLY A 31 -6.54 -10.48 -16.89
C GLY A 31 -5.75 -9.19 -16.72
N ILE A 32 -6.41 -8.04 -16.50
CA ILE A 32 -5.76 -6.74 -16.26
C ILE A 32 -5.86 -6.36 -14.76
N LEU A 33 -6.81 -6.96 -14.03
CA LEU A 33 -7.04 -6.69 -12.62
C LEU A 33 -6.03 -7.47 -11.77
N GLY A 34 -5.51 -6.84 -10.72
CA GLY A 34 -4.60 -7.46 -9.75
C GLY A 34 -3.57 -6.51 -9.17
N PRO A 35 -2.81 -5.77 -9.98
CA PRO A 35 -1.75 -4.88 -9.49
C PRO A 35 -2.22 -3.88 -8.44
N ALA A 36 -3.37 -3.25 -8.64
CA ALA A 36 -3.91 -2.30 -7.69
C ALA A 36 -4.38 -2.96 -6.38
N PHE A 37 -4.85 -4.21 -6.40
CA PHE A 37 -5.20 -4.94 -5.18
C PHE A 37 -3.96 -5.26 -4.34
N VAL A 38 -2.83 -5.60 -4.97
CA VAL A 38 -1.55 -5.78 -4.27
C VAL A 38 -1.10 -4.45 -3.64
N ALA A 39 -1.13 -3.36 -4.39
CA ALA A 39 -0.79 -2.04 -3.86
C ALA A 39 -1.76 -1.58 -2.76
N ALA A 40 -3.05 -1.96 -2.84
CA ALA A 40 -4.08 -1.56 -1.88
C ALA A 40 -3.89 -2.14 -0.48
N VAL A 41 -3.16 -3.24 -0.33
CA VAL A 41 -2.84 -3.82 0.98
C VAL A 41 -2.07 -2.83 1.86
N ALA A 42 -1.19 -2.02 1.27
CA ALA A 42 -0.48 -0.98 1.99
C ALA A 42 -1.41 0.07 2.65
N TYR A 43 -2.65 0.18 2.18
CA TYR A 43 -3.65 1.10 2.75
C TYR A 43 -4.40 0.53 3.96
N VAL A 44 -4.16 -0.72 4.30
CA VAL A 44 -4.83 -1.44 5.41
C VAL A 44 -3.78 -2.05 6.35
N ASP A 45 -2.64 -1.40 6.49
CA ASP A 45 -1.55 -1.77 7.37
C ASP A 45 -1.89 -1.57 8.86
N PRO A 46 -1.12 -2.13 9.80
CA PRO A 46 -1.36 -1.94 11.23
C PRO A 46 -1.37 -0.48 11.69
N GLY A 47 -0.64 0.41 11.01
CA GLY A 47 -0.64 1.84 11.29
C GLY A 47 -1.99 2.49 11.00
N ASN A 48 -2.59 2.19 9.84
CA ASN A 48 -3.96 2.61 9.51
C ASN A 48 -4.98 2.02 10.47
N VAL A 49 -4.83 0.74 10.84
CA VAL A 49 -5.72 0.10 11.83
C VAL A 49 -5.70 0.87 13.15
N ALA A 50 -4.51 1.16 13.68
CA ALA A 50 -4.36 1.92 14.92
C ALA A 50 -4.97 3.34 14.82
N ALA A 51 -4.64 4.09 13.76
CA ALA A 51 -5.14 5.45 13.55
C ALA A 51 -6.67 5.51 13.45
N ASN A 52 -7.28 4.60 12.69
CA ASN A 52 -8.72 4.58 12.48
C ASN A 52 -9.48 4.20 13.76
N ILE A 53 -8.98 3.20 14.50
CA ILE A 53 -9.58 2.82 15.79
C ILE A 53 -9.45 3.94 16.82
N THR A 54 -8.27 4.53 16.96
CA THR A 54 -8.05 5.65 17.88
C THR A 54 -8.94 6.84 17.52
N SER A 55 -9.07 7.14 16.23
CA SER A 55 -9.97 8.20 15.75
C SER A 55 -11.42 7.95 16.15
N GLY A 56 -11.94 6.74 15.88
CA GLY A 56 -13.30 6.36 16.26
C GLY A 56 -13.53 6.37 17.77
N ALA A 57 -12.60 5.78 18.53
CA ALA A 57 -12.71 5.68 19.98
C ALA A 57 -12.65 7.06 20.70
N ARG A 58 -11.83 8.00 20.21
CA ARG A 58 -11.67 9.33 20.82
C ARG A 58 -12.68 10.37 20.31
N TYR A 59 -12.99 10.34 19.01
CA TYR A 59 -13.76 11.42 18.35
C TYR A 59 -15.09 10.95 17.74
N GLY A 60 -15.45 9.68 17.92
CA GLY A 60 -16.66 9.12 17.35
C GLY A 60 -16.63 9.21 15.82
N TYR A 61 -17.75 9.61 15.22
CA TYR A 61 -17.88 9.73 13.76
C TYR A 61 -17.29 11.02 13.17
N LEU A 62 -16.69 11.90 13.99
CA LEU A 62 -16.30 13.26 13.59
C LEU A 62 -15.37 13.29 12.37
N LEU A 63 -14.47 12.32 12.23
CA LEU A 63 -13.42 12.29 11.20
C LEU A 63 -13.69 11.30 10.06
N VAL A 64 -14.92 10.79 9.92
CA VAL A 64 -15.32 9.92 8.80
C VAL A 64 -15.04 10.60 7.44
N TRP A 65 -15.31 11.90 7.31
CA TRP A 65 -15.05 12.67 6.09
C TRP A 65 -13.57 12.71 5.70
N VAL A 66 -12.68 12.72 6.69
CA VAL A 66 -11.22 12.72 6.46
C VAL A 66 -10.81 11.43 5.76
N LEU A 67 -11.31 10.30 6.25
CA LEU A 67 -10.98 8.99 5.69
C LEU A 67 -11.52 8.82 4.27
N VAL A 68 -12.75 9.29 4.01
CA VAL A 68 -13.32 9.30 2.66
C VAL A 68 -12.50 10.18 1.72
N LEU A 69 -12.10 11.38 2.16
CA LEU A 69 -11.28 12.29 1.38
C LEU A 69 -9.90 11.68 1.09
N ALA A 70 -9.24 11.10 2.11
CA ALA A 70 -7.95 10.42 1.96
C ALA A 70 -8.03 9.31 0.91
N ASN A 71 -9.07 8.49 0.97
CA ASN A 71 -9.27 7.40 0.02
C ASN A 71 -9.50 7.91 -1.41
N CYS A 72 -10.30 8.97 -1.58
CA CYS A 72 -10.50 9.60 -2.90
C CYS A 72 -9.18 10.16 -3.48
N MET A 73 -8.37 10.82 -2.65
CA MET A 73 -7.04 11.31 -3.07
C MET A 73 -6.12 10.15 -3.45
N SER A 74 -6.14 9.07 -2.68
CA SER A 74 -5.35 7.86 -2.95
C SER A 74 -5.71 7.21 -4.29
N VAL A 75 -7.00 7.15 -4.65
CA VAL A 75 -7.45 6.65 -5.97
C VAL A 75 -6.80 7.45 -7.11
N LEU A 76 -6.76 8.79 -6.99
CA LEU A 76 -6.15 9.64 -8.00
C LEU A 76 -4.63 9.38 -8.11
N ILE A 77 -3.93 9.34 -6.98
CA ILE A 77 -2.47 9.15 -6.94
C ILE A 77 -2.09 7.77 -7.46
N GLN A 78 -2.77 6.72 -7.02
CA GLN A 78 -2.49 5.35 -7.46
C GLN A 78 -2.76 5.17 -8.95
N TYR A 79 -3.82 5.78 -9.48
CA TYR A 79 -4.04 5.78 -10.93
C TYR A 79 -2.93 6.50 -11.69
N GLN A 80 -2.39 7.61 -11.17
CA GLN A 80 -1.26 8.30 -11.81
C GLN A 80 0.02 7.44 -11.79
N SER A 81 0.27 6.71 -10.70
CA SER A 81 1.40 5.78 -10.61
C SER A 81 1.28 4.65 -11.65
N ALA A 82 0.12 3.97 -11.68
CA ALA A 82 -0.13 2.92 -12.67
C ALA A 82 -0.04 3.45 -14.11
N LYS A 83 -0.61 4.63 -14.37
CA LYS A 83 -0.57 5.29 -15.68
C LYS A 83 0.87 5.57 -16.13
N LEU A 84 1.73 6.03 -15.22
CA LEU A 84 3.15 6.25 -15.50
C LEU A 84 3.81 4.94 -15.95
N GLY A 85 3.65 3.87 -15.18
CA GLY A 85 4.19 2.55 -15.50
C GLY A 85 3.70 2.00 -16.83
N ILE A 86 2.38 2.06 -17.09
CA ILE A 86 1.77 1.55 -18.33
C ILE A 86 2.25 2.32 -19.57
N VAL A 87 2.30 3.65 -19.49
CA VAL A 87 2.62 4.48 -20.66
C VAL A 87 4.10 4.45 -20.99
N THR A 88 4.96 4.50 -19.97
CA THR A 88 6.41 4.56 -20.14
C THR A 88 7.08 3.19 -20.24
N GLY A 89 6.40 2.13 -19.76
CA GLY A 89 7.00 0.81 -19.57
C GLY A 89 8.07 0.78 -18.47
N LYS A 90 8.20 1.87 -17.68
CA LYS A 90 9.19 2.01 -16.62
C LYS A 90 8.52 2.39 -15.31
N SER A 91 9.06 1.91 -14.21
CA SER A 91 8.62 2.30 -12.89
C SER A 91 9.05 3.74 -12.53
N LEU A 92 8.39 4.34 -11.55
CA LEU A 92 8.78 5.65 -11.03
C LEU A 92 10.23 5.67 -10.48
N PRO A 93 10.70 4.65 -9.74
CA PRO A 93 12.09 4.57 -9.32
C PRO A 93 13.08 4.50 -10.49
N GLU A 94 12.77 3.76 -11.56
CA GLU A 94 13.62 3.68 -12.76
C GLU A 94 13.74 5.03 -13.47
N ILE A 95 12.63 5.74 -13.65
CA ILE A 95 12.63 7.10 -14.27
C ILE A 95 13.45 8.08 -13.41
N LEU A 96 13.30 8.02 -12.08
CA LEU A 96 14.12 8.81 -11.16
C LEU A 96 15.61 8.47 -11.30
N GLY A 97 15.95 7.17 -11.33
CA GLY A 97 17.32 6.69 -11.48
C GLY A 97 17.97 7.08 -12.82
N GLU A 98 17.17 7.29 -13.89
CA GLU A 98 17.67 7.78 -15.18
C GLU A 98 17.89 9.30 -15.20
N ARG A 99 17.06 10.05 -14.49
CA ARG A 99 17.05 11.52 -14.54
C ARG A 99 17.86 12.21 -13.46
N LEU A 100 18.17 11.51 -12.37
CA LEU A 100 19.00 12.04 -11.28
C LEU A 100 20.47 11.70 -11.49
N GLY A 101 21.35 12.63 -11.12
CA GLY A 101 22.79 12.33 -10.99
C GLY A 101 23.08 11.40 -9.80
N ASP A 102 24.31 10.88 -9.72
CA ASP A 102 24.67 9.84 -8.73
C ASP A 102 24.39 10.26 -7.28
N ALA A 103 24.75 11.48 -6.89
CA ALA A 103 24.47 12.00 -5.55
C ALA A 103 22.95 12.10 -5.28
N GLY A 104 22.18 12.58 -6.26
CA GLY A 104 20.72 12.66 -6.15
C GLY A 104 20.06 11.30 -6.03
N ARG A 105 20.52 10.30 -6.80
CA ARG A 105 20.04 8.92 -6.72
C ARG A 105 20.31 8.32 -5.35
N PHE A 106 21.52 8.51 -4.83
CA PHE A 106 21.89 8.00 -3.52
C PHE A 106 21.08 8.65 -2.38
N MET A 107 20.92 9.98 -2.40
CA MET A 107 20.10 10.69 -1.41
C MET A 107 18.62 10.24 -1.46
N PHE A 108 18.09 10.08 -2.67
CA PHE A 108 16.71 9.61 -2.87
C PHE A 108 16.52 8.17 -2.37
N PHE A 109 17.52 7.31 -2.62
CA PHE A 109 17.53 5.94 -2.10
C PHE A 109 17.60 5.91 -0.57
N MET A 110 18.53 6.66 0.04
CA MET A 110 18.66 6.70 1.51
C MET A 110 17.38 7.14 2.19
N GLN A 111 16.68 8.14 1.65
CA GLN A 111 15.38 8.58 2.15
C GLN A 111 14.33 7.48 2.01
N ALA A 112 14.26 6.82 0.86
CA ALA A 112 13.30 5.75 0.61
C ALA A 112 13.57 4.51 1.50
N GLU A 113 14.84 4.19 1.77
CA GLU A 113 15.22 3.09 2.65
C GLU A 113 14.85 3.35 4.12
N VAL A 114 15.05 4.58 4.60
CA VAL A 114 14.59 4.97 5.96
C VAL A 114 13.08 4.81 6.09
N ILE A 115 12.34 5.15 5.04
CA ILE A 115 10.87 4.97 5.01
C ILE A 115 10.50 3.49 4.96
N ALA A 116 11.21 2.68 4.16
CA ALA A 116 10.96 1.24 4.10
C ALA A 116 11.20 0.57 5.46
N ILE A 117 12.27 0.95 6.17
CA ILE A 117 12.55 0.48 7.53
C ILE A 117 11.43 0.89 8.51
N ALA A 118 10.98 2.15 8.46
CA ALA A 118 9.93 2.63 9.35
C ALA A 118 8.58 1.96 9.06
N THR A 119 8.26 1.71 7.79
CA THR A 119 7.08 0.96 7.36
C THR A 119 7.15 -0.47 7.90
N ASP A 120 8.23 -1.19 7.63
CA ASP A 120 8.38 -2.59 8.04
C ASP A 120 8.38 -2.74 9.56
N LEU A 121 8.95 -1.76 10.27
CA LEU A 121 8.87 -1.70 11.73
C LEU A 121 7.40 -1.71 12.21
N ALA A 122 6.56 -0.85 11.66
CA ALA A 122 5.15 -0.79 12.02
C ALA A 122 4.40 -2.10 11.69
N GLU A 123 4.70 -2.69 10.55
CA GLU A 123 4.10 -3.92 10.07
C GLU A 123 4.50 -5.12 10.94
N VAL A 124 5.78 -5.25 11.26
CA VAL A 124 6.31 -6.34 12.11
C VAL A 124 5.79 -6.21 13.55
N ILE A 125 5.73 -4.99 14.09
CA ILE A 125 5.13 -4.73 15.41
C ILE A 125 3.65 -5.15 15.42
N GLY A 126 2.87 -4.75 14.43
CA GLY A 126 1.44 -5.11 14.32
C GLY A 126 1.23 -6.63 14.28
N GLY A 127 2.06 -7.34 13.51
CA GLY A 127 2.02 -8.80 13.45
C GLY A 127 2.47 -9.49 14.73
N ALA A 128 3.50 -8.96 15.39
CA ALA A 128 3.94 -9.47 16.70
C ALA A 128 2.86 -9.29 17.76
N ILE A 129 2.17 -8.15 17.78
CA ILE A 129 1.00 -7.89 18.63
C ILE A 129 -0.12 -8.90 18.32
N SER A 130 -0.40 -9.15 17.04
CA SER A 130 -1.43 -10.13 16.65
C SER A 130 -1.13 -11.54 17.16
N LEU A 131 0.12 -12.00 17.03
CA LEU A 131 0.56 -13.30 17.52
C LEU A 131 0.54 -13.37 19.04
N LYS A 132 0.86 -12.27 19.74
CA LYS A 132 0.70 -12.17 21.18
C LYS A 132 -0.76 -12.29 21.61
N LEU A 133 -1.67 -11.61 20.91
CA LEU A 133 -3.11 -11.65 21.22
C LEU A 133 -3.74 -13.01 20.92
N LEU A 134 -3.31 -13.70 19.84
CA LEU A 134 -3.87 -15.00 19.44
C LEU A 134 -3.28 -16.18 20.22
N PHE A 135 -1.97 -16.14 20.49
CA PHE A 135 -1.23 -17.31 20.99
C PHE A 135 -0.43 -17.03 22.28
N GLY A 136 -0.47 -15.80 22.80
CA GLY A 136 0.30 -15.43 24.00
C GLY A 136 1.81 -15.33 23.77
N LEU A 137 2.29 -15.24 22.52
CA LEU A 137 3.71 -15.25 22.20
C LEU A 137 4.40 -13.94 22.63
N PRO A 138 5.67 -13.98 23.08
CA PRO A 138 6.47 -12.77 23.30
C PRO A 138 6.60 -11.97 22.00
N LEU A 139 6.58 -10.64 22.08
CA LEU A 139 6.60 -9.76 20.90
C LEU A 139 7.80 -10.01 20.00
N PHE A 140 8.99 -10.21 20.56
CA PHE A 140 10.20 -10.52 19.78
C PHE A 140 10.06 -11.82 18.98
N VAL A 141 9.53 -12.88 19.59
CA VAL A 141 9.27 -14.18 18.93
C VAL A 141 8.23 -13.99 17.83
N GLY A 142 7.17 -13.24 18.12
CA GLY A 142 6.18 -12.86 17.12
C GLY A 142 6.79 -12.14 15.92
N GLY A 143 7.66 -11.16 16.15
CA GLY A 143 8.38 -10.45 15.10
C GLY A 143 9.27 -11.37 14.24
N CYS A 144 9.99 -12.32 14.86
CA CYS A 144 10.77 -13.32 14.13
C CYS A 144 9.89 -14.20 13.23
N ILE A 145 8.72 -14.63 13.73
CA ILE A 145 7.76 -15.44 12.95
C ILE A 145 7.23 -14.64 11.76
N ILE A 146 6.81 -13.38 11.99
CA ILE A 146 6.34 -12.49 10.92
C ILE A 146 7.44 -12.31 9.86
N GLY A 147 8.66 -12.04 10.29
CA GLY A 147 9.82 -11.92 9.41
C GLY A 147 10.05 -13.17 8.55
N ALA A 148 10.01 -14.36 9.16
CA ALA A 148 10.19 -15.63 8.45
C ALA A 148 9.05 -15.90 7.45
N VAL A 149 7.80 -15.78 7.88
CA VAL A 149 6.63 -16.05 7.02
C VAL A 149 6.55 -15.08 5.84
N SER A 150 6.76 -13.78 6.08
CA SER A 150 6.76 -12.78 4.99
C SER A 150 7.91 -13.01 4.00
N THR A 151 9.08 -13.47 4.47
CA THR A 151 10.20 -13.85 3.59
C THR A 151 9.83 -15.05 2.70
N VAL A 152 9.08 -16.03 3.22
CA VAL A 152 8.57 -17.15 2.41
C VAL A 152 7.57 -16.67 1.36
N LEU A 153 6.69 -15.72 1.70
CA LEU A 153 5.75 -15.16 0.72
C LEU A 153 6.46 -14.48 -0.45
N LEU A 154 7.61 -13.84 -0.20
CA LEU A 154 8.42 -13.18 -1.24
C LEU A 154 9.08 -14.14 -2.23
N ILE A 155 9.14 -15.45 -1.94
CA ILE A 155 9.66 -16.45 -2.91
C ILE A 155 8.78 -16.49 -4.18
N PHE A 156 7.49 -16.16 -4.05
CA PHE A 156 6.54 -16.18 -5.15
C PHE A 156 6.44 -14.87 -5.92
N GLU A 157 7.20 -13.84 -5.53
CA GLU A 157 7.06 -12.48 -6.08
C GLU A 157 7.53 -12.37 -7.54
N LYS A 158 8.56 -13.13 -7.98
CA LYS A 158 9.18 -12.96 -9.32
C LYS A 158 8.85 -14.07 -10.32
N GLY A 159 8.90 -13.68 -11.59
CA GLY A 159 8.85 -14.62 -12.72
C GLY A 159 7.48 -15.29 -12.89
N ALA A 160 7.48 -16.59 -13.21
CA ALA A 160 6.26 -17.36 -13.46
C ALA A 160 5.34 -17.49 -12.25
N THR A 161 5.84 -17.24 -11.02
CA THR A 161 5.10 -17.35 -9.77
C THR A 161 4.49 -16.03 -9.31
N HIS A 162 4.77 -14.91 -9.98
CA HIS A 162 4.24 -13.58 -9.61
C HIS A 162 2.71 -13.58 -9.47
N ARG A 163 1.98 -14.24 -10.34
CA ARG A 163 0.50 -14.39 -10.23
C ARG A 163 0.06 -15.17 -8.98
N ILE A 164 0.91 -16.05 -8.44
CA ILE A 164 0.64 -16.74 -7.17
C ILE A 164 0.78 -15.74 -6.02
N PHE A 165 1.82 -14.93 -6.05
CA PHE A 165 2.01 -13.85 -5.07
C PHE A 165 0.81 -12.89 -5.06
N GLU A 166 0.37 -12.38 -6.22
CA GLU A 166 -0.84 -11.53 -6.33
C GLU A 166 -2.06 -12.20 -5.69
N LYS A 167 -2.32 -13.46 -6.00
CA LYS A 167 -3.47 -14.21 -5.44
C LYS A 167 -3.38 -14.40 -3.94
N LEU A 168 -2.18 -14.66 -3.40
CA LEU A 168 -1.96 -14.79 -1.96
C LEU A 168 -2.23 -13.46 -1.25
N ILE A 169 -1.71 -12.37 -1.79
CA ILE A 169 -1.91 -11.02 -1.22
C ILE A 169 -3.39 -10.62 -1.29
N ILE A 170 -4.08 -10.87 -2.40
CA ILE A 170 -5.53 -10.63 -2.53
C ILE A 170 -6.31 -11.50 -1.53
N GLY A 171 -5.91 -12.76 -1.35
CA GLY A 171 -6.52 -13.66 -0.35
C GLY A 171 -6.38 -13.10 1.07
N LEU A 172 -5.19 -12.61 1.43
CA LEU A 172 -4.97 -11.94 2.72
C LEU A 172 -5.82 -10.67 2.85
N LEU A 173 -5.93 -9.86 1.80
CA LEU A 173 -6.81 -8.67 1.79
C LEU A 173 -8.28 -9.05 2.04
N LEU A 174 -8.75 -10.15 1.51
CA LEU A 174 -10.11 -10.65 1.81
C LEU A 174 -10.24 -11.06 3.29
N VAL A 175 -9.24 -11.74 3.85
CA VAL A 175 -9.21 -12.08 5.29
C VAL A 175 -9.25 -10.81 6.14
N ILE A 176 -8.48 -9.79 5.79
CA ILE A 176 -8.50 -8.47 6.44
C ILE A 176 -9.91 -7.87 6.37
N THR A 177 -10.51 -7.88 5.18
CA THR A 177 -11.84 -7.31 4.93
C THR A 177 -12.88 -7.97 5.81
N PHE A 178 -12.95 -9.30 5.82
CA PHE A 178 -13.88 -10.03 6.68
C PHE A 178 -13.57 -9.84 8.16
N GLY A 179 -12.27 -9.84 8.54
CA GLY A 179 -11.83 -9.69 9.92
C GLY A 179 -12.27 -8.37 10.54
N PHE A 180 -12.26 -7.28 9.78
CA PHE A 180 -12.58 -5.96 10.31
C PHE A 180 -14.04 -5.54 10.09
N ILE A 181 -14.71 -6.02 9.03
CA ILE A 181 -16.12 -5.71 8.78
C ILE A 181 -17.05 -6.57 9.65
N ALA A 182 -16.63 -7.75 10.08
CA ALA A 182 -17.47 -8.69 10.87
C ALA A 182 -18.10 -8.04 12.11
N GLY A 183 -17.37 -7.17 12.81
CA GLY A 183 -17.87 -6.47 13.99
C GLY A 183 -19.09 -5.56 13.71
N LEU A 184 -19.20 -4.97 12.53
CA LEU A 184 -20.33 -4.11 12.15
C LEU A 184 -21.65 -4.86 11.99
N PHE A 185 -21.61 -6.17 11.71
CA PHE A 185 -22.82 -6.99 11.64
C PHE A 185 -23.41 -7.28 13.03
N ILE A 186 -22.54 -7.30 14.06
CA ILE A 186 -22.95 -7.53 15.46
C ILE A 186 -23.37 -6.23 16.11
N ALA A 187 -22.64 -5.15 15.87
CA ALA A 187 -22.93 -3.81 16.36
C ALA A 187 -23.16 -2.85 15.18
N PRO A 188 -24.35 -2.88 14.56
CA PRO A 188 -24.64 -2.01 13.42
C PRO A 188 -24.62 -0.54 13.87
N PRO A 189 -23.92 0.34 13.12
CA PRO A 189 -23.83 1.76 13.45
C PRO A 189 -25.14 2.49 13.15
N ASN A 190 -25.31 3.65 13.79
CA ASN A 190 -26.41 4.55 13.46
C ASN A 190 -26.14 5.26 12.10
N PRO A 191 -26.93 4.99 11.03
CA PRO A 191 -26.66 5.57 9.73
C PRO A 191 -26.69 7.10 9.69
N LYS A 192 -27.51 7.74 10.55
CA LYS A 192 -27.59 9.20 10.63
C LYS A 192 -26.30 9.81 11.14
N GLU A 193 -25.66 9.18 12.12
CA GLU A 193 -24.39 9.64 12.69
C GLU A 193 -23.23 9.44 11.72
N VAL A 194 -23.20 8.32 11.01
CA VAL A 194 -22.23 8.07 9.93
C VAL A 194 -22.33 9.14 8.84
N VAL A 195 -23.56 9.44 8.36
CA VAL A 195 -23.79 10.48 7.36
C VAL A 195 -23.41 11.87 7.90
N ALA A 196 -23.74 12.18 9.15
CA ALA A 196 -23.32 13.42 9.81
C ALA A 196 -21.80 13.55 9.91
N GLY A 197 -21.09 12.42 10.04
CA GLY A 197 -19.63 12.35 10.03
C GLY A 197 -18.97 12.69 8.68
N LEU A 198 -19.72 12.69 7.57
CA LEU A 198 -19.23 13.13 6.27
C LEU A 198 -19.13 14.65 6.12
N ILE A 199 -19.72 15.42 7.06
CA ILE A 199 -19.65 16.88 7.01
C ILE A 199 -18.28 17.33 7.56
N PRO A 200 -17.44 18.03 6.77
CA PRO A 200 -16.13 18.48 7.20
C PRO A 200 -16.24 19.44 8.40
N ARG A 201 -15.63 19.05 9.50
CA ARG A 201 -15.57 19.86 10.73
C ARG A 201 -14.43 19.38 11.63
N PHE A 202 -13.89 20.29 12.42
CA PHE A 202 -12.90 20.01 13.45
C PHE A 202 -13.41 20.47 14.81
N LYS A 203 -12.88 19.85 15.88
CA LYS A 203 -13.24 20.13 17.24
C LYS A 203 -11.95 20.28 18.09
N GLY A 204 -11.26 21.40 17.87
CA GLY A 204 -9.96 21.67 18.50
C GLY A 204 -8.77 21.14 17.71
N THR A 205 -7.56 21.48 18.19
CA THR A 205 -6.27 21.13 17.56
C THR A 205 -6.03 19.64 17.47
N ASP A 206 -6.46 18.88 18.49
CA ASP A 206 -6.26 17.42 18.54
C ASP A 206 -6.97 16.69 17.39
N THR A 207 -8.14 17.18 16.96
CA THR A 207 -8.84 16.60 15.82
C THR A 207 -8.16 16.92 14.49
N VAL A 208 -7.51 18.07 14.39
CA VAL A 208 -6.68 18.42 13.20
C VAL A 208 -5.46 17.52 13.15
N LEU A 209 -4.81 17.29 14.29
CA LEU A 209 -3.68 16.40 14.41
C LEU A 209 -4.05 14.96 14.00
N MET A 210 -5.15 14.44 14.55
CA MET A 210 -5.62 13.10 14.21
C MET A 210 -5.99 12.99 12.73
N ALA A 211 -6.67 13.98 12.15
CA ALA A 211 -7.00 14.01 10.73
C ALA A 211 -5.75 14.00 9.87
N THR A 212 -4.73 14.77 10.24
CA THR A 212 -3.45 14.83 9.52
C THR A 212 -2.70 13.50 9.62
N SER A 213 -2.72 12.86 10.79
CA SER A 213 -2.16 11.52 11.01
C SER A 213 -2.86 10.47 10.15
N MET A 214 -4.20 10.47 10.12
CA MET A 214 -4.98 9.56 9.28
C MET A 214 -4.68 9.74 7.79
N LEU A 215 -4.57 10.98 7.31
CA LEU A 215 -4.20 11.28 5.92
C LEU A 215 -2.78 10.83 5.61
N GLY A 216 -1.83 11.09 6.52
CA GLY A 216 -0.44 10.65 6.39
C GLY A 216 -0.30 9.13 6.38
N ALA A 217 -1.02 8.44 7.24
CA ALA A 217 -1.06 6.97 7.28
C ALA A 217 -1.69 6.37 6.01
N THR A 218 -2.71 7.04 5.43
CA THR A 218 -3.42 6.50 4.27
C THR A 218 -2.63 6.61 2.97
N VAL A 219 -1.80 7.65 2.76
CA VAL A 219 -1.04 7.82 1.51
C VAL A 219 0.38 7.27 1.68
N MET A 220 0.58 6.01 1.28
CA MET A 220 1.85 5.30 1.47
C MET A 220 2.84 5.56 0.33
N PRO A 221 4.05 6.13 0.59
CA PRO A 221 5.04 6.41 -0.45
C PRO A 221 5.49 5.16 -1.20
N HIS A 222 5.74 4.06 -0.49
CA HIS A 222 6.20 2.80 -1.10
C HIS A 222 5.14 2.19 -2.04
N ALA A 223 3.84 2.32 -1.74
CA ALA A 223 2.77 1.88 -2.63
C ALA A 223 2.73 2.70 -3.93
N ILE A 224 3.12 3.99 -3.90
CA ILE A 224 3.22 4.84 -5.08
C ILE A 224 4.36 4.35 -5.98
N TYR A 225 5.53 4.07 -5.42
CA TYR A 225 6.65 3.52 -6.18
C TYR A 225 6.32 2.14 -6.77
N LEU A 226 5.78 1.26 -5.94
CA LEU A 226 5.53 -0.12 -6.30
C LEU A 226 4.45 -0.26 -7.38
N HIS A 227 3.36 0.50 -7.34
CA HIS A 227 2.27 0.31 -8.29
C HIS A 227 2.71 0.54 -9.75
N SER A 228 3.62 1.49 -9.99
CA SER A 228 4.22 1.68 -11.31
C SER A 228 5.05 0.49 -11.80
N THR A 229 5.59 -0.32 -10.88
CA THR A 229 6.28 -1.59 -11.19
C THR A 229 5.27 -2.71 -11.42
N LEU A 230 4.32 -2.90 -10.50
CA LEU A 230 3.34 -3.99 -10.55
C LEU A 230 2.58 -4.07 -11.87
N VAL A 231 2.21 -2.93 -12.45
CA VAL A 231 1.50 -2.91 -13.76
C VAL A 231 2.37 -3.40 -14.92
N ASN A 232 3.70 -3.37 -14.77
CA ASN A 232 4.63 -3.89 -15.76
C ASN A 232 4.93 -5.38 -15.52
N ASP A 233 5.05 -5.80 -14.26
CA ASP A 233 5.39 -7.16 -13.85
C ASP A 233 4.20 -8.12 -13.93
N HIS A 234 2.97 -7.58 -14.01
CA HIS A 234 1.74 -8.36 -14.13
C HIS A 234 1.72 -9.27 -15.37
N TYR A 235 2.45 -8.91 -16.44
CA TYR A 235 2.55 -9.69 -17.66
C TYR A 235 3.89 -10.45 -17.68
N ALA A 236 3.83 -11.78 -17.88
CA ALA A 236 5.02 -12.59 -18.00
C ALA A 236 5.88 -12.16 -19.23
N PRO A 237 7.20 -12.34 -19.17
CA PRO A 237 8.06 -12.08 -20.31
C PRO A 237 7.61 -12.86 -21.56
N GLY A 238 7.39 -12.15 -22.68
CA GLY A 238 6.88 -12.73 -23.92
C GLY A 238 5.35 -12.86 -24.01
N GLU A 239 4.60 -12.52 -22.98
CA GLU A 239 3.14 -12.45 -23.03
C GLU A 239 2.69 -11.22 -23.83
N ALA A 240 1.68 -11.40 -24.71
CA ALA A 240 1.12 -10.31 -25.51
C ALA A 240 0.40 -9.31 -24.61
N LYS A 241 0.94 -8.09 -24.48
CA LYS A 241 0.30 -7.01 -23.73
C LYS A 241 -0.86 -6.40 -24.50
N PRO A 242 -1.99 -6.10 -23.86
CA PRO A 242 -3.07 -5.30 -24.47
C PRO A 242 -2.60 -3.91 -24.88
N SER A 243 -3.37 -3.22 -25.72
CA SER A 243 -3.05 -1.82 -26.08
C SER A 243 -3.05 -0.91 -24.83
N ILE A 244 -2.21 0.14 -24.85
CA ILE A 244 -2.11 1.12 -23.74
C ILE A 244 -3.48 1.65 -23.33
N LYS A 245 -4.38 1.95 -24.27
CA LYS A 245 -5.75 2.41 -23.98
C LYS A 245 -6.56 1.39 -23.17
N LYS A 246 -6.45 0.10 -23.50
CA LYS A 246 -7.12 -0.98 -22.75
C LYS A 246 -6.50 -1.15 -21.37
N LEU A 247 -5.18 -1.09 -21.26
CA LEU A 247 -4.48 -1.16 -19.97
C LEU A 247 -4.86 -0.01 -19.05
N LEU A 248 -4.88 1.23 -19.56
CA LEU A 248 -5.30 2.40 -18.78
C LEU A 248 -6.76 2.32 -18.32
N HIS A 249 -7.66 1.79 -19.18
CA HIS A 249 -9.05 1.58 -18.79
C HIS A 249 -9.20 0.52 -17.71
N GLY A 250 -8.52 -0.63 -17.87
CA GLY A 250 -8.52 -1.71 -16.89
C GLY A 250 -7.90 -1.26 -15.56
N SER A 251 -6.75 -0.59 -15.60
CA SER A 251 -6.09 -0.07 -14.39
C SER A 251 -6.95 0.95 -13.64
N LYS A 252 -7.72 1.80 -14.35
CA LYS A 252 -8.67 2.71 -13.69
C LYS A 252 -9.74 1.96 -12.89
N ILE A 253 -10.24 0.85 -13.45
CA ILE A 253 -11.23 0.00 -12.78
C ILE A 253 -10.58 -0.74 -11.61
N ASP A 254 -9.40 -1.31 -11.82
CA ASP A 254 -8.61 -2.02 -10.82
C ASP A 254 -8.34 -1.15 -9.59
N VAL A 255 -7.78 0.06 -9.81
CA VAL A 255 -7.53 1.04 -8.75
C VAL A 255 -8.80 1.44 -8.02
N ALA A 256 -9.89 1.71 -8.74
CA ALA A 256 -11.14 2.11 -8.12
C ALA A 256 -11.68 1.01 -7.18
N TRP A 257 -11.75 -0.23 -7.65
CA TRP A 257 -12.26 -1.34 -6.84
C TRP A 257 -11.34 -1.71 -5.68
N ALA A 258 -10.03 -1.76 -5.92
CA ALA A 258 -9.05 -2.08 -4.89
C ALA A 258 -9.08 -1.07 -3.74
N LEU A 259 -9.13 0.24 -4.06
CA LEU A 259 -9.16 1.28 -3.03
C LEU A 259 -10.55 1.51 -2.43
N ILE A 260 -11.64 1.21 -3.15
CA ILE A 260 -12.97 1.14 -2.52
C ILE A 260 -12.97 0.03 -1.47
N LEU A 261 -12.40 -1.14 -1.77
CA LEU A 261 -12.33 -2.24 -0.81
C LEU A 261 -11.47 -1.84 0.41
N ALA A 262 -10.22 -1.38 0.20
CA ALA A 262 -9.35 -0.95 1.28
C ALA A 262 -9.93 0.21 2.09
N GLY A 263 -10.52 1.20 1.43
CA GLY A 263 -11.19 2.32 2.08
C GLY A 263 -12.42 1.90 2.88
N SER A 264 -13.18 0.91 2.41
CA SER A 264 -14.33 0.37 3.16
C SER A 264 -13.89 -0.36 4.42
N VAL A 265 -12.74 -1.05 4.40
CA VAL A 265 -12.13 -1.69 5.58
C VAL A 265 -11.74 -0.63 6.62
N ASN A 266 -11.03 0.40 6.19
CA ASN A 266 -10.62 1.50 7.06
C ASN A 266 -11.83 2.25 7.66
N LEU A 267 -12.84 2.48 6.84
CA LEU A 267 -14.09 3.10 7.28
C LEU A 267 -14.83 2.19 8.29
N ALA A 268 -14.86 0.88 8.04
CA ALA A 268 -15.44 -0.09 8.96
C ALA A 268 -14.75 -0.06 10.33
N LEU A 269 -13.43 0.01 10.37
CA LEU A 269 -12.64 0.11 11.61
C LEU A 269 -12.99 1.38 12.40
N LEU A 270 -13.01 2.54 11.73
CA LEU A 270 -13.37 3.81 12.38
C LEU A 270 -14.80 3.76 12.90
N ILE A 271 -15.76 3.32 12.08
CA ILE A 271 -17.16 3.23 12.46
C ILE A 271 -17.38 2.24 13.61
N LEU A 272 -16.71 1.08 13.58
CA LEU A 272 -16.78 0.09 14.64
C LEU A 272 -16.27 0.68 15.98
N ALA A 273 -15.13 1.36 15.92
CA ALA A 273 -14.56 2.02 17.10
C ALA A 273 -15.46 3.18 17.60
N ALA A 274 -16.01 3.99 16.69
CA ALA A 274 -16.93 5.06 17.03
C ALA A 274 -18.22 4.56 17.69
N ASN A 275 -18.74 3.42 17.23
CA ASN A 275 -19.99 2.85 17.75
C ASN A 275 -19.77 2.09 19.08
N SER A 276 -18.63 1.39 19.20
CA SER A 276 -18.45 0.41 20.29
C SER A 276 -17.44 0.83 21.35
N LEU A 277 -16.50 1.74 21.03
CA LEU A 277 -15.38 2.11 21.90
C LEU A 277 -15.36 3.59 22.26
N TYR A 278 -16.30 4.40 21.78
CA TYR A 278 -16.30 5.84 22.01
C TYR A 278 -16.31 6.19 23.51
N GLY A 279 -15.32 6.99 23.92
CA GLY A 279 -15.14 7.41 25.31
C GLY A 279 -14.55 6.38 26.27
N MET A 280 -14.19 5.17 25.78
CA MET A 280 -13.51 4.16 26.59
C MET A 280 -12.03 4.52 26.79
N THR A 281 -11.53 4.38 28.00
CA THR A 281 -10.11 4.56 28.33
C THR A 281 -9.27 3.33 27.95
N GLY A 282 -7.99 3.55 27.60
CA GLY A 282 -7.05 2.45 27.29
C GLY A 282 -7.21 1.86 25.88
N THR A 283 -7.90 2.56 24.98
CA THR A 283 -8.07 2.16 23.57
C THR A 283 -7.03 2.82 22.62
N ASP A 284 -6.03 3.46 23.17
CA ASP A 284 -4.96 4.17 22.44
C ASP A 284 -3.87 3.22 21.93
N THR A 285 -3.92 1.96 22.33
CA THR A 285 -3.03 0.90 21.83
C THR A 285 -3.84 -0.17 21.09
N ILE A 286 -3.19 -0.86 20.13
CA ILE A 286 -3.85 -1.94 19.41
C ILE A 286 -4.32 -3.05 20.35
N GLU A 287 -3.49 -3.41 21.35
CA GLU A 287 -3.88 -4.40 22.37
C GLU A 287 -5.05 -3.93 23.23
N GLY A 288 -5.06 -2.64 23.62
CA GLY A 288 -6.15 -2.06 24.38
C GLY A 288 -7.46 -2.04 23.59
N ALA A 289 -7.39 -1.61 22.33
CA ALA A 289 -8.53 -1.61 21.43
C ALA A 289 -9.09 -3.02 21.20
N GLN A 290 -8.22 -4.00 20.96
CA GLN A 290 -8.64 -5.40 20.78
C GLN A 290 -9.31 -5.96 22.04
N ARG A 291 -8.76 -5.70 23.25
CA ARG A 291 -9.39 -6.09 24.52
C ARG A 291 -10.76 -5.44 24.70
N ALA A 292 -10.89 -4.18 24.35
CA ALA A 292 -12.15 -3.48 24.41
C ALA A 292 -13.18 -4.05 23.42
N ILE A 293 -12.76 -4.34 22.17
CA ILE A 293 -13.58 -5.04 21.17
C ILE A 293 -14.03 -6.41 21.71
N GLN A 294 -13.11 -7.18 22.27
CA GLN A 294 -13.41 -8.50 22.86
C GLN A 294 -14.40 -8.40 24.02
N HIS A 295 -14.25 -7.39 24.85
CA HIS A 295 -15.16 -7.18 26.00
C HIS A 295 -16.57 -6.75 25.56
N VAL A 296 -16.67 -5.88 24.56
CA VAL A 296 -17.96 -5.32 24.10
C VAL A 296 -18.67 -6.23 23.11
N LEU A 297 -17.93 -6.82 22.15
CA LEU A 297 -18.50 -7.60 21.04
C LEU A 297 -18.28 -9.11 21.16
N GLY A 298 -17.60 -9.54 22.22
CA GLY A 298 -17.34 -10.94 22.52
C GLY A 298 -16.01 -11.46 21.98
N PRO A 299 -15.56 -12.64 22.51
CA PRO A 299 -14.25 -13.19 22.23
C PRO A 299 -14.07 -13.59 20.76
N VAL A 300 -15.13 -14.00 20.08
CA VAL A 300 -15.08 -14.39 18.66
C VAL A 300 -14.66 -13.19 17.79
N ILE A 301 -15.27 -12.01 18.01
CA ILE A 301 -14.94 -10.82 17.22
C ILE A 301 -13.53 -10.32 17.56
N GLY A 302 -13.12 -10.36 18.82
CA GLY A 302 -11.75 -10.03 19.22
C GLY A 302 -10.71 -10.95 18.55
N THR A 303 -10.99 -12.25 18.40
CA THR A 303 -10.14 -13.21 17.70
C THR A 303 -10.11 -12.93 16.20
N ILE A 304 -11.27 -12.71 15.57
CA ILE A 304 -11.39 -12.39 14.14
C ILE A 304 -10.64 -11.08 13.83
N PHE A 305 -10.76 -10.06 14.68
CA PHE A 305 -9.98 -8.83 14.56
C PHE A 305 -8.46 -9.10 14.58
N SER A 306 -7.99 -9.93 15.53
CA SER A 306 -6.56 -10.28 15.63
C SER A 306 -6.07 -11.06 14.40
N ILE A 307 -6.90 -11.93 13.80
CA ILE A 307 -6.59 -12.62 12.54
C ILE A 307 -6.52 -11.61 11.38
N GLY A 308 -7.44 -10.66 11.32
CA GLY A 308 -7.40 -9.58 10.33
C GLY A 308 -6.12 -8.75 10.42
N LEU A 309 -5.71 -8.39 11.65
CA LEU A 309 -4.47 -7.66 11.91
C LEU A 309 -3.22 -8.47 11.53
N LEU A 310 -3.22 -9.79 11.79
CA LEU A 310 -2.15 -10.69 11.39
C LEU A 310 -2.02 -10.77 9.87
N ALA A 311 -3.15 -10.93 9.17
CA ALA A 311 -3.19 -10.95 7.71
C ALA A 311 -2.72 -9.62 7.12
N SER A 312 -3.14 -8.49 7.72
CA SER A 312 -2.69 -7.14 7.38
C SER A 312 -1.17 -7.02 7.46
N SER A 313 -0.60 -7.38 8.60
CA SER A 313 0.84 -7.34 8.83
C SER A 313 1.63 -8.20 7.85
N LEU A 314 1.22 -9.47 7.63
CA LEU A 314 1.93 -10.39 6.72
C LEU A 314 1.89 -9.92 5.27
N SER A 315 0.76 -9.42 4.81
CA SER A 315 0.61 -8.94 3.44
C SER A 315 1.37 -7.63 3.21
N SER A 316 1.22 -6.70 4.13
CA SER A 316 1.81 -5.36 4.05
C SER A 316 3.34 -5.41 4.12
N THR A 317 3.93 -6.18 5.06
CA THR A 317 5.40 -6.34 5.15
C THR A 317 5.99 -7.05 3.92
N SER A 318 5.25 -7.97 3.28
CA SER A 318 5.69 -8.60 2.03
C SER A 318 5.69 -7.59 0.88
N VAL A 319 4.63 -6.80 0.75
CA VAL A 319 4.49 -5.76 -0.27
C VAL A 319 5.50 -4.62 -0.05
N GLY A 320 5.74 -4.22 1.20
CA GLY A 320 6.73 -3.21 1.58
C GLY A 320 8.16 -3.61 1.21
N THR A 321 8.55 -4.87 1.49
CA THR A 321 9.87 -5.40 1.10
C THR A 321 10.03 -5.47 -0.41
N TYR A 322 8.99 -5.86 -1.14
CA TYR A 322 8.99 -5.84 -2.60
C TYR A 322 9.20 -4.40 -3.11
N ALA A 323 8.47 -3.44 -2.57
CA ALA A 323 8.64 -2.03 -2.92
C ALA A 323 10.07 -1.54 -2.68
N GLY A 324 10.67 -1.86 -1.52
CA GLY A 324 12.06 -1.52 -1.20
C GLY A 324 13.07 -2.08 -2.20
N SER A 325 12.90 -3.35 -2.61
CA SER A 325 13.74 -3.98 -3.63
C SER A 325 13.64 -3.27 -4.99
N GLU A 326 12.43 -2.89 -5.41
CA GLU A 326 12.21 -2.20 -6.68
C GLU A 326 12.71 -0.75 -6.65
N ILE A 327 12.62 -0.09 -5.50
CA ILE A 327 13.20 1.25 -5.31
C ILE A 327 14.73 1.17 -5.41
N MET A 328 15.36 0.19 -4.76
CA MET A 328 16.81 -0.04 -4.83
C MET A 328 17.25 -0.33 -6.27
N HIS A 329 16.55 -1.24 -6.96
CA HIS A 329 16.84 -1.59 -8.35
C HIS A 329 16.73 -0.38 -9.28
N GLY A 330 15.63 0.38 -9.17
CA GLY A 330 15.39 1.54 -10.03
C GLY A 330 16.36 2.69 -9.79
N LEU A 331 16.62 3.06 -8.53
CA LEU A 331 17.49 4.19 -8.18
C LEU A 331 18.97 3.87 -8.30
N LEU A 332 19.42 2.77 -7.71
CA LEU A 332 20.84 2.42 -7.66
C LEU A 332 21.30 1.49 -8.79
N ARG A 333 20.35 0.91 -9.53
CA ARG A 333 20.62 -0.09 -10.57
C ARG A 333 21.32 -1.35 -10.02
N ILE A 334 21.14 -1.62 -8.73
CA ILE A 334 21.67 -2.79 -8.03
C ILE A 334 20.57 -3.83 -7.92
N LYS A 335 20.84 -5.04 -8.42
CA LYS A 335 19.96 -6.19 -8.24
C LYS A 335 20.30 -6.90 -6.93
N ALA A 336 19.77 -6.39 -5.82
CA ALA A 336 19.90 -7.06 -4.54
C ALA A 336 18.95 -8.27 -4.46
N PRO A 337 19.36 -9.39 -3.88
CA PRO A 337 18.44 -10.49 -3.63
C PRO A 337 17.41 -10.07 -2.59
N MET A 338 16.14 -10.48 -2.77
CA MET A 338 15.00 -10.06 -1.94
C MET A 338 15.23 -10.33 -0.45
N TRP A 339 15.88 -11.46 -0.10
CA TRP A 339 16.20 -11.79 1.29
C TRP A 339 17.13 -10.75 1.94
N ALA A 340 18.06 -10.16 1.16
CA ALA A 340 18.97 -9.12 1.70
C ALA A 340 18.19 -7.82 1.99
N CYS A 341 17.32 -7.39 1.09
CA CYS A 341 16.42 -6.26 1.34
C CYS A 341 15.56 -6.52 2.59
N ARG A 342 15.04 -7.75 2.72
CA ARG A 342 14.26 -8.15 3.89
C ARG A 342 15.06 -8.09 5.21
N VAL A 343 16.30 -8.53 5.21
CA VAL A 343 17.16 -8.46 6.40
C VAL A 343 17.42 -7.01 6.82
N VAL A 344 17.67 -6.11 5.85
CA VAL A 344 17.94 -4.69 6.12
C VAL A 344 16.75 -4.01 6.81
N THR A 345 15.50 -4.32 6.43
CA THR A 345 14.31 -3.73 7.04
C THR A 345 13.89 -4.45 8.33
N LEU A 346 14.03 -5.79 8.38
CA LEU A 346 13.60 -6.61 9.51
C LEU A 346 14.49 -6.44 10.75
N VAL A 347 15.81 -6.36 10.57
CA VAL A 347 16.74 -6.28 11.72
C VAL A 347 16.46 -5.06 12.61
N PRO A 348 16.28 -3.83 12.10
CA PRO A 348 15.89 -2.69 12.92
C PRO A 348 14.56 -2.93 13.65
N ALA A 349 13.58 -3.55 13.01
CA ALA A 349 12.29 -3.86 13.63
C ALA A 349 12.44 -4.83 14.81
N LEU A 350 13.24 -5.89 14.66
CA LEU A 350 13.53 -6.83 15.74
C LEU A 350 14.32 -6.21 16.88
N VAL A 351 15.29 -5.33 16.58
CA VAL A 351 16.03 -4.57 17.59
C VAL A 351 15.10 -3.71 18.41
N VAL A 352 14.18 -2.98 17.76
CA VAL A 352 13.16 -2.18 18.46
C VAL A 352 12.28 -3.08 19.33
N LEU A 353 11.76 -4.22 18.80
CA LEU A 353 10.94 -5.14 19.58
C LEU A 353 11.68 -5.77 20.77
N TRP A 354 13.00 -5.90 20.71
CA TRP A 354 13.81 -6.42 21.81
C TRP A 354 13.99 -5.41 22.95
N PHE A 355 14.20 -4.12 22.61
CA PHE A 355 14.50 -3.08 23.57
C PHE A 355 13.31 -2.19 23.95
N ALA A 356 12.26 -2.12 23.12
CA ALA A 356 11.13 -1.22 23.36
C ALA A 356 10.22 -1.74 24.47
N ASN A 357 10.06 -0.94 25.50
CA ASN A 357 9.06 -1.17 26.55
C ASN A 357 7.64 -0.85 26.07
N ASN A 358 7.52 0.02 25.07
CA ASN A 358 6.23 0.44 24.51
C ASN A 358 6.26 0.40 22.97
N PRO A 359 5.78 -0.70 22.34
CA PRO A 359 5.74 -0.81 20.88
C PRO A 359 4.88 0.25 20.20
N THR A 360 3.87 0.78 20.89
CA THR A 360 2.96 1.80 20.35
C THR A 360 3.68 3.12 20.08
N GLU A 361 4.63 3.52 20.92
CA GLU A 361 5.45 4.71 20.64
C GLU A 361 6.29 4.56 19.35
N ALA A 362 6.84 3.36 19.14
CA ALA A 362 7.59 3.07 17.91
C ALA A 362 6.69 3.15 16.66
N LEU A 363 5.41 2.74 16.74
CA LEU A 363 4.43 2.92 15.68
C LEU A 363 4.19 4.41 15.38
N ILE A 364 4.01 5.24 16.42
CA ILE A 364 3.77 6.68 16.27
C ILE A 364 4.96 7.36 15.58
N VAL A 365 6.18 7.08 16.06
CA VAL A 365 7.40 7.62 15.45
C VAL A 365 7.53 7.16 13.99
N GLY A 366 7.23 5.88 13.71
CA GLY A 366 7.20 5.34 12.36
C GLY A 366 6.27 6.13 11.43
N GLN A 367 5.05 6.46 11.87
CA GLN A 367 4.10 7.25 11.07
C GLN A 367 4.62 8.66 10.74
N VAL A 368 5.32 9.31 11.68
CA VAL A 368 5.95 10.61 11.42
C VAL A 368 7.04 10.48 10.35
N VAL A 369 7.88 9.45 10.44
CA VAL A 369 8.93 9.18 9.42
C VAL A 369 8.31 8.93 8.05
N LEU A 370 7.23 8.13 7.98
CA LEU A 370 6.49 7.89 6.73
C LEU A 370 5.98 9.18 6.11
N SER A 371 5.46 10.09 6.93
CA SER A 371 4.95 11.39 6.46
C SER A 371 6.02 12.23 5.76
N VAL A 372 7.27 12.18 6.22
CA VAL A 372 8.42 12.87 5.56
C VAL A 372 8.63 12.32 4.15
N GLY A 373 8.34 11.05 3.90
CA GLY A 373 8.56 10.41 2.62
C GLY A 373 7.55 10.73 1.52
N ILE A 374 6.36 11.13 1.88
CA ILE A 374 5.26 11.32 0.91
C ILE A 374 5.60 12.35 -0.17
N PRO A 375 6.14 13.55 0.13
CA PRO A 375 6.53 14.50 -0.89
C PRO A 375 7.51 13.96 -1.92
N PHE A 376 8.45 13.11 -1.50
CA PHE A 376 9.46 12.53 -2.39
C PHE A 376 8.87 11.53 -3.39
N ALA A 377 7.74 10.91 -3.09
CA ALA A 377 7.02 10.06 -4.03
C ALA A 377 6.07 10.85 -4.92
N ILE A 378 5.27 11.76 -4.32
CA ILE A 378 4.18 12.46 -5.03
C ILE A 378 4.71 13.53 -5.99
N ILE A 379 5.70 14.33 -5.58
CA ILE A 379 6.18 15.44 -6.41
C ILE A 379 6.78 14.95 -7.73
N PRO A 380 7.70 13.96 -7.75
CA PRO A 380 8.19 13.40 -9.01
C PRO A 380 7.08 12.73 -9.83
N LEU A 381 6.16 12.00 -9.19
CA LEU A 381 5.04 11.37 -9.88
C LEU A 381 4.23 12.40 -10.66
N MET A 382 3.81 13.50 -10.01
CA MET A 382 3.03 14.55 -10.64
C MET A 382 3.81 15.25 -11.74
N ARG A 383 5.11 15.47 -11.56
CA ARG A 383 5.99 16.08 -12.56
C ARG A 383 6.09 15.19 -13.81
N TYR A 384 6.32 13.89 -13.64
CA TYR A 384 6.54 12.97 -14.77
C TYR A 384 5.25 12.61 -15.50
N THR A 385 4.13 12.52 -14.83
CA THR A 385 2.83 12.31 -15.48
C THR A 385 2.33 13.52 -16.28
N HIS A 386 2.92 14.70 -16.05
CA HIS A 386 2.68 15.90 -16.86
C HIS A 386 3.74 16.16 -17.94
N ASP A 387 4.83 15.42 -17.94
CA ASP A 387 5.90 15.56 -18.93
C ASP A 387 5.49 14.97 -20.29
N ARG A 388 5.27 15.83 -21.28
CA ARG A 388 4.88 15.43 -22.63
C ARG A 388 5.91 14.54 -23.31
N THR A 389 7.19 14.67 -22.96
CA THR A 389 8.26 13.84 -23.55
C THR A 389 8.19 12.39 -23.07
N LEU A 390 7.64 12.15 -21.88
CA LEU A 390 7.41 10.83 -21.32
C LEU A 390 6.04 10.26 -21.67
N MET A 391 5.00 11.06 -21.55
CA MET A 391 3.61 10.63 -21.61
C MET A 391 2.99 10.73 -23.01
N GLY A 392 3.62 11.46 -23.94
CA GLY A 392 3.12 11.63 -25.30
C GLY A 392 1.66 12.12 -25.33
N GLU A 393 0.81 11.37 -26.07
CA GLU A 393 -0.63 11.65 -26.19
C GLU A 393 -1.43 11.40 -24.89
N TYR A 394 -0.83 10.67 -23.92
CA TYR A 394 -1.48 10.31 -22.65
C TYR A 394 -1.22 11.32 -21.53
N VAL A 395 -0.60 12.45 -21.82
CA VAL A 395 -0.41 13.55 -20.83
C VAL A 395 -1.78 13.99 -20.29
N ASP A 396 -1.83 14.38 -19.01
CA ASP A 396 -3.07 14.88 -18.42
C ASP A 396 -3.49 16.23 -19.01
N GLY A 397 -4.78 16.34 -19.32
CA GLY A 397 -5.36 17.63 -19.72
C GLY A 397 -5.34 18.64 -18.57
N PRO A 398 -5.53 19.95 -18.85
CA PRO A 398 -5.31 21.03 -17.88
C PRO A 398 -6.13 20.88 -16.60
N VAL A 399 -7.39 20.44 -16.71
CA VAL A 399 -8.27 20.25 -15.53
C VAL A 399 -7.75 19.14 -14.63
N LYS A 400 -7.41 17.98 -15.21
CA LYS A 400 -6.85 16.86 -14.43
C LYS A 400 -5.52 17.22 -13.78
N HIS A 401 -4.69 17.96 -14.48
CA HIS A 401 -3.41 18.44 -13.97
C HIS A 401 -3.60 19.35 -12.74
N VAL A 402 -4.50 20.32 -12.81
CA VAL A 402 -4.82 21.19 -11.67
C VAL A 402 -5.34 20.39 -10.48
N VAL A 403 -6.26 19.45 -10.71
CA VAL A 403 -6.77 18.58 -9.64
C VAL A 403 -5.65 17.74 -9.01
N ASN A 404 -4.78 17.13 -9.82
CA ASN A 404 -3.67 16.32 -9.32
C ASN A 404 -2.66 17.16 -8.50
N ILE A 405 -2.35 18.37 -8.95
CA ILE A 405 -1.49 19.30 -8.19
C ILE A 405 -2.17 19.72 -6.89
N ALA A 406 -3.45 20.06 -6.92
CA ALA A 406 -4.18 20.47 -5.71
C ALA A 406 -4.21 19.35 -4.67
N VAL A 407 -4.45 18.10 -5.09
CA VAL A 407 -4.39 16.93 -4.22
C VAL A 407 -2.99 16.73 -3.66
N ALA A 408 -1.97 16.76 -4.50
CA ALA A 408 -0.58 16.62 -4.05
C ALA A 408 -0.18 17.73 -3.07
N ALA A 409 -0.52 18.99 -3.36
CA ALA A 409 -0.23 20.12 -2.49
C ALA A 409 -0.94 20.01 -1.14
N LEU A 410 -2.22 19.57 -1.13
CA LEU A 410 -2.97 19.36 0.10
C LEU A 410 -2.31 18.29 0.98
N ILE A 411 -1.93 17.14 0.39
CA ILE A 411 -1.28 16.06 1.12
C ILE A 411 0.07 16.52 1.68
N VAL A 412 0.90 17.17 0.87
CA VAL A 412 2.20 17.69 1.32
C VAL A 412 2.02 18.73 2.44
N ALA A 413 1.07 19.66 2.32
CA ALA A 413 0.79 20.64 3.35
C ALA A 413 0.36 20.00 4.67
N LEU A 414 -0.52 19.00 4.62
CA LEU A 414 -0.98 18.26 5.80
C LEU A 414 0.15 17.48 6.47
N ASN A 415 1.04 16.86 5.69
CA ASN A 415 2.21 16.18 6.24
C ASN A 415 3.20 17.15 6.90
N VAL A 416 3.43 18.32 6.31
CA VAL A 416 4.24 19.38 6.93
C VAL A 416 3.61 19.81 8.26
N VAL A 417 2.30 19.99 8.31
CA VAL A 417 1.58 20.31 9.55
C VAL A 417 1.78 19.22 10.60
N LEU A 418 1.67 17.94 10.23
CA LEU A 418 1.89 16.82 11.14
C LEU A 418 3.31 16.85 11.73
N ILE A 419 4.32 16.99 10.89
CA ILE A 419 5.72 17.04 11.30
C ILE A 419 5.95 18.21 12.28
N VAL A 420 5.46 19.41 11.93
CA VAL A 420 5.61 20.59 12.78
C VAL A 420 4.91 20.40 14.14
N LEU A 421 3.69 19.89 14.15
CA LEU A 421 2.95 19.66 15.40
C LEU A 421 3.63 18.61 16.29
N THR A 422 4.18 17.55 15.66
CA THR A 422 4.96 16.53 16.38
C THR A 422 6.23 17.12 16.98
N MET A 423 6.99 17.93 16.23
CA MET A 423 8.18 18.62 16.74
C MET A 423 7.87 19.61 17.90
N LEU A 424 6.68 20.16 17.91
CA LEU A 424 6.21 21.06 18.99
C LEU A 424 5.68 20.28 20.23
N GLY A 425 5.75 18.97 20.24
CA GLY A 425 5.24 18.13 21.32
C GLY A 425 3.71 18.21 21.50
N LYS A 426 2.99 18.49 20.39
CA LYS A 426 1.52 18.59 20.36
C LYS A 426 0.89 17.39 19.65
N ALA A 427 1.69 16.39 19.27
CA ALA A 427 1.25 15.14 18.64
C ALA A 427 1.32 13.98 19.64
#